data_6ca4408605d062a9a026d8fb1cc67cf9
#
_entry.id   6ca4408605d062a9a026d8fb1cc67cf9
#
_cell.length_a   1.000
_cell.length_b   1.000
_cell.length_c   1.000
_cell.angle_alpha   90.00
_cell.angle_beta   90.00
_cell.angle_gamma   90.00
#
_symmetry.space_group_name_H-M   'P 1'
#
loop_
_entity.id
_entity.type
_entity.pdbx_description
1 polymer ?
#
loop_
_entity_poly.entity_id
_entity_poly.type
_entity_poly.pdbx_seq_one_letter_code
_entity_poly.pdbx_strand_id
1 'polypeptide(L)'
;MREVVFKAGEEIFNEREVASHFYVLVDGVVEIYDPDTSVAIGRITEGQTFGEQAALSGGARTLSARAIFDCHCVEHSAKELRELMLAQTGETRHALELLSLQLDMFNALRTQGAAL
;
A
#
# COMPACT_ATOMS: atom_id res chain seq x y z
N MET A 1 -5.35 -12.07 4.60
CA MET A 1 -6.30 -11.14 3.98
C MET A 1 -7.42 -10.81 4.96
N ARG A 2 -7.71 -9.56 5.14
CA ARG A 2 -8.73 -9.10 6.09
C ARG A 2 -9.43 -7.85 5.57
N GLU A 3 -10.75 -7.79 5.70
CA GLU A 3 -11.50 -6.58 5.41
C GLU A 3 -11.40 -5.60 6.57
N VAL A 4 -11.10 -4.34 6.28
CA VAL A 4 -11.01 -3.28 7.27
C VAL A 4 -11.75 -2.04 6.80
N VAL A 5 -12.34 -1.32 7.74
CA VAL A 5 -13.05 -0.07 7.46
C VAL A 5 -12.34 1.06 8.19
N PHE A 6 -12.09 2.15 7.47
CA PHE A 6 -11.55 3.37 8.04
C PHE A 6 -12.60 4.47 7.90
N LYS A 7 -12.85 5.18 8.97
CA LYS A 7 -13.77 6.32 8.95
C LYS A 7 -13.08 7.54 8.37
N ALA A 8 -13.86 8.43 7.79
CA ALA A 8 -13.34 9.70 7.28
C ALA A 8 -12.49 10.41 8.33
N GLY A 9 -11.27 10.79 7.95
CA GLY A 9 -10.30 11.43 8.84
C GLY A 9 -9.38 10.48 9.59
N GLU A 10 -9.63 9.17 9.57
CA GLU A 10 -8.73 8.21 10.23
C GLU A 10 -7.43 8.01 9.48
N GLU A 11 -6.34 7.90 10.23
CA GLU A 11 -5.04 7.48 9.71
C GLU A 11 -5.05 5.99 9.42
N ILE A 12 -4.59 5.62 8.22
CA ILE A 12 -4.43 4.21 7.83
C ILE A 12 -3.05 3.72 8.22
N PHE A 13 -2.03 4.53 7.92
CA PHE A 13 -0.68 4.33 8.43
C PHE A 13 0.06 5.65 8.48
N ASN A 14 1.10 5.70 9.29
CA ASN A 14 1.92 6.89 9.51
C ASN A 14 3.33 6.72 8.94
N GLU A 15 3.92 7.84 8.54
CA GLU A 15 5.34 7.91 8.19
C GLU A 15 6.19 7.29 9.30
N ARG A 16 7.26 6.58 8.91
CA ARG A 16 8.22 5.90 9.79
C ARG A 16 7.70 4.66 10.50
N GLU A 17 6.41 4.37 10.38
CA GLU A 17 5.86 3.11 10.87
C GLU A 17 6.46 1.95 10.08
N VAL A 18 6.84 0.87 10.76
CA VAL A 18 7.32 -0.32 10.08
C VAL A 18 6.16 -0.96 9.33
N ALA A 19 6.32 -1.13 8.04
CA ALA A 19 5.25 -1.64 7.19
C ALA A 19 5.17 -3.16 7.27
N SER A 20 4.01 -3.67 7.68
CA SER A 20 3.74 -5.10 7.72
C SER A 20 2.58 -5.52 6.82
N HIS A 21 1.80 -4.55 6.35
CA HIS A 21 0.61 -4.77 5.54
C HIS A 21 0.55 -3.78 4.39
N PHE A 22 -0.17 -4.18 3.36
CA PHE A 22 -0.56 -3.29 2.27
C PHE A 22 -2.06 -3.46 2.02
N TYR A 23 -2.62 -2.59 1.20
CA TYR A 23 -4.07 -2.46 1.10
C TYR A 23 -4.53 -2.37 -0.35
N VAL A 24 -5.73 -2.90 -0.60
CA VAL A 24 -6.48 -2.62 -1.82
C VAL A 24 -7.71 -1.81 -1.42
N LEU A 25 -7.92 -0.67 -2.04
CA LEU A 25 -9.09 0.16 -1.77
C LEU A 25 -10.29 -0.37 -2.55
N VAL A 26 -11.34 -0.79 -1.82
CA VAL A 26 -12.57 -1.28 -2.42
C VAL A 26 -13.55 -0.13 -2.65
N ASP A 27 -13.68 0.77 -1.68
CA ASP A 27 -14.61 1.88 -1.71
C ASP A 27 -14.08 3.05 -0.90
N GLY A 28 -14.28 4.27 -1.36
CA GLY A 28 -13.85 5.49 -0.72
C GLY A 28 -12.70 6.19 -1.43
N VAL A 29 -12.02 7.07 -0.71
CA VAL A 29 -10.83 7.79 -1.20
C VAL A 29 -9.81 7.88 -0.08
N VAL A 30 -8.56 7.57 -0.40
CA VAL A 30 -7.43 7.68 0.52
C VAL A 30 -6.49 8.77 0.01
N GLU A 31 -5.99 9.59 0.91
CA GLU A 31 -4.98 10.62 0.60
C GLU A 31 -3.63 10.19 1.16
N ILE A 32 -2.63 10.23 0.30
CA ILE A 32 -1.23 10.04 0.69
C ILE A 32 -0.63 11.42 0.86
N TYR A 33 -0.01 11.68 2.00
CA TYR A 33 0.50 13.01 2.33
C TYR A 33 1.81 12.94 3.12
N ASP A 34 2.55 14.05 3.06
CA ASP A 34 3.72 14.27 3.87
C ASP A 34 3.29 14.91 5.19
N PRO A 35 3.44 14.23 6.34
CA PRO A 35 2.97 14.78 7.62
C PRO A 35 3.73 16.01 8.08
N ASP A 36 4.98 16.21 7.63
CA ASP A 36 5.79 17.34 8.03
C ASP A 36 5.30 18.65 7.39
N THR A 37 4.81 18.58 6.17
CA THR A 37 4.34 19.76 5.43
C THR A 37 2.82 19.79 5.27
N SER A 38 2.13 18.72 5.61
CA SER A 38 0.70 18.52 5.36
C SER A 38 0.31 18.59 3.88
N VAL A 39 1.29 18.45 2.99
CA VAL A 39 1.05 18.49 1.55
C VAL A 39 0.57 17.13 1.06
N ALA A 40 -0.56 17.13 0.35
CA ALA A 40 -1.07 15.95 -0.32
C ALA A 40 -0.17 15.60 -1.50
N ILE A 41 0.29 14.36 -1.53
CA ILE A 41 1.17 13.86 -2.59
C ILE A 41 0.34 13.15 -3.67
N GLY A 42 -0.71 12.44 -3.26
CA GLY A 42 -1.55 11.72 -4.20
C GLY A 42 -2.82 11.20 -3.55
N ARG A 43 -3.70 10.69 -4.37
CA ARG A 43 -4.96 10.06 -3.94
C ARG A 43 -5.06 8.66 -4.49
N ILE A 44 -5.60 7.78 -3.66
CA ILE A 44 -5.91 6.41 -4.01
C ILE A 44 -7.42 6.32 -4.18
N THR A 45 -7.84 5.72 -5.27
CA THR A 45 -9.25 5.51 -5.58
C THR A 45 -9.58 4.03 -5.72
N GLU A 46 -10.84 3.71 -5.89
CA GLU A 46 -11.34 2.33 -5.91
C GLU A 46 -10.56 1.44 -6.88
N GLY A 47 -10.25 0.24 -6.42
CA GLY A 47 -9.51 -0.77 -7.19
C GLY A 47 -8.00 -0.61 -7.15
N GLN A 48 -7.47 0.41 -6.50
CA GLN A 48 -6.04 0.65 -6.45
C GLN A 48 -5.40 0.08 -5.19
N THR A 49 -4.15 -0.37 -5.35
CA THR A 49 -3.32 -0.88 -4.26
C THR A 49 -2.46 0.24 -3.70
N PHE A 50 -2.25 0.26 -2.39
CA PHE A 50 -1.36 1.24 -1.76
C PHE A 50 -0.64 0.65 -0.56
N GLY A 51 0.50 1.25 -0.23
CA GLY A 51 1.34 0.84 0.91
C GLY A 51 2.19 -0.41 0.66
N GLU A 52 2.24 -0.91 -0.57
CA GLU A 52 2.91 -2.16 -0.90
C GLU A 52 4.43 -2.06 -0.95
N GLN A 53 5.00 -0.93 -1.36
CA GLN A 53 6.44 -0.80 -1.49
C GLN A 53 7.16 -1.04 -0.16
N ALA A 54 6.78 -0.31 0.88
CA ALA A 54 7.39 -0.45 2.18
C ALA A 54 7.09 -1.82 2.79
N ALA A 55 5.87 -2.33 2.63
CA ALA A 55 5.47 -3.62 3.17
C ALA A 55 6.28 -4.77 2.55
N LEU A 56 6.42 -4.79 1.24
CA LEU A 56 7.14 -5.85 0.55
C LEU A 56 8.66 -5.79 0.76
N SER A 57 9.22 -4.58 0.88
CA SER A 57 10.64 -4.42 1.18
C SER A 57 10.97 -4.64 2.66
N GLY A 58 9.98 -4.63 3.53
CA GLY A 58 10.18 -4.74 4.97
C GLY A 58 10.67 -3.45 5.62
N GLY A 59 10.54 -2.32 4.93
CA GLY A 59 11.01 -1.03 5.39
C GLY A 59 9.98 -0.21 6.14
N ALA A 60 10.35 1.02 6.46
CA ALA A 60 9.47 1.98 7.09
C ALA A 60 8.66 2.75 6.03
N ARG A 61 7.49 3.23 6.43
CA ARG A 61 6.67 4.11 5.60
C ARG A 61 7.40 5.43 5.35
N THR A 62 7.38 5.91 4.12
CA THR A 62 7.97 7.20 3.76
C THR A 62 6.95 8.32 3.77
N LEU A 63 5.67 7.98 3.69
CA LEU A 63 4.55 8.92 3.71
C LEU A 63 3.45 8.38 4.61
N SER A 64 2.48 9.22 4.90
CA SER A 64 1.30 8.86 5.67
C SER A 64 0.09 8.70 4.77
N ALA A 65 -0.90 7.91 5.21
CA ALA A 65 -2.14 7.71 4.48
C ALA A 65 -3.33 7.91 5.41
N ARG A 66 -4.34 8.64 4.93
CA ARG A 66 -5.57 8.85 5.69
C ARG A 66 -6.80 8.72 4.80
N ALA A 67 -7.90 8.30 5.39
CA ALA A 67 -9.18 8.23 4.72
C ALA A 67 -9.77 9.64 4.59
N ILE A 68 -10.11 10.07 3.38
CA ILE A 68 -10.83 11.33 3.15
C ILE A 68 -12.32 11.12 3.39
N PHE A 69 -12.84 10.01 2.89
CA PHE A 69 -14.20 9.55 3.15
C PHE A 69 -14.12 8.22 3.88
N ASP A 70 -15.25 7.69 4.34
CA ASP A 70 -15.28 6.34 4.87
C ASP A 70 -14.77 5.38 3.80
N CYS A 71 -13.80 4.57 4.15
CA CYS A 71 -13.14 3.67 3.23
C CYS A 71 -13.32 2.22 3.64
N HIS A 72 -13.52 1.36 2.64
CA HIS A 72 -13.47 -0.08 2.79
C HIS A 72 -12.25 -0.58 2.06
N CYS A 73 -11.36 -1.25 2.78
CA CYS A 73 -10.12 -1.79 2.24
C CYS A 73 -10.00 -3.28 2.51
N VAL A 74 -9.22 -3.95 1.68
CA VAL A 74 -8.74 -5.30 1.98
C VAL A 74 -7.28 -5.20 2.37
N GLU A 75 -6.98 -5.63 3.59
CA GLU A 75 -5.63 -5.62 4.15
C GLU A 75 -4.94 -6.95 3.87
N HIS A 76 -3.75 -6.89 3.32
CA HIS A 76 -2.92 -8.05 3.04
C HIS A 76 -1.64 -8.00 3.87
N SER A 77 -1.27 -9.13 4.46
CA SER A 77 -0.01 -9.27 5.18
C SER A 77 1.14 -9.46 4.19
N ALA A 78 2.16 -8.60 4.29
CA ALA A 78 3.37 -8.76 3.51
C ALA A 78 4.14 -10.03 3.91
N LYS A 79 4.08 -10.40 5.18
CA LYS A 79 4.69 -11.64 5.67
C LYS A 79 4.07 -12.88 5.01
N GLU A 80 2.75 -12.95 4.96
CA GLU A 80 2.04 -14.04 4.30
C GLU A 80 2.40 -14.15 2.84
N LEU A 81 2.48 -13.01 2.15
CA LEU A 81 2.85 -12.99 0.74
C LEU A 81 4.29 -13.48 0.54
N ARG A 82 5.24 -13.02 1.37
CA ARG A 82 6.63 -13.49 1.31
C ARG A 82 6.75 -14.98 1.59
N GLU A 83 6.03 -15.48 2.59
CA GLU A 83 6.02 -16.90 2.92
C GLU A 83 5.49 -17.73 1.75
N LEU A 84 4.43 -17.25 1.10
CA LEU A 84 3.87 -17.89 -0.08
C LEU A 84 4.89 -17.90 -1.23
N MET A 85 5.59 -16.81 -1.46
CA MET A 85 6.66 -16.72 -2.46
C MET A 85 7.77 -17.72 -2.21
N LEU A 86 8.21 -17.84 -0.96
CA LEU A 86 9.28 -18.77 -0.59
C LEU A 86 8.87 -20.23 -0.70
N ALA A 87 7.58 -20.54 -0.55
CA ALA A 87 7.05 -21.89 -0.67
C ALA A 87 6.84 -22.32 -2.13
N GLN A 88 6.92 -21.41 -3.08
CA GLN A 88 6.69 -21.69 -4.49
C GLN A 88 7.97 -22.17 -5.19
N THR A 89 7.80 -22.72 -6.40
CA THR A 89 8.93 -23.04 -7.26
C THR A 89 9.66 -21.76 -7.68
N GLY A 90 10.91 -21.91 -8.17
CA GLY A 90 11.68 -20.77 -8.63
C GLY A 90 10.97 -19.93 -9.69
N GLU A 91 10.24 -20.57 -10.60
CA GLU A 91 9.49 -19.89 -11.65
C GLU A 91 8.34 -19.04 -11.08
N THR A 92 7.59 -19.62 -10.17
CA THR A 92 6.48 -18.91 -9.51
C THR A 92 7.00 -17.74 -8.70
N ARG A 93 8.10 -17.95 -7.98
CA ARG A 93 8.75 -16.89 -7.21
C ARG A 93 9.16 -15.72 -8.11
N HIS A 94 9.76 -16.03 -9.27
CA HIS A 94 10.15 -15.01 -10.23
C HIS A 94 8.95 -14.22 -10.75
N ALA A 95 7.85 -14.91 -11.06
CA ALA A 95 6.61 -14.26 -11.49
C ALA A 95 6.05 -13.29 -10.42
N LEU A 96 6.10 -13.69 -9.15
CA LEU A 96 5.65 -12.83 -8.04
C LEU A 96 6.55 -11.61 -7.85
N GLU A 97 7.86 -11.77 -8.03
CA GLU A 97 8.80 -10.64 -7.99
C GLU A 97 8.53 -9.64 -9.11
N LEU A 98 8.25 -10.13 -10.33
CA LEU A 98 7.89 -9.28 -11.45
C LEU A 98 6.56 -8.54 -11.19
N LEU A 99 5.58 -9.22 -10.61
CA LEU A 99 4.31 -8.61 -10.26
C LEU A 99 4.50 -7.47 -9.26
N SER A 100 5.34 -7.67 -8.26
CA SER A 100 5.68 -6.62 -7.29
C SER A 100 6.28 -5.39 -7.97
N LEU A 101 7.21 -5.59 -8.91
CA LEU A 101 7.78 -4.50 -9.70
C LEU A 101 6.73 -3.78 -10.54
N GLN A 102 5.79 -4.50 -11.14
CA GLN A 102 4.70 -3.90 -11.91
C GLN A 102 3.80 -3.05 -11.06
N LEU A 103 3.48 -3.49 -9.84
CA LEU A 103 2.69 -2.71 -8.89
C LEU A 103 3.41 -1.42 -8.51
N ASP A 104 4.71 -1.48 -8.26
CA ASP A 104 5.52 -0.32 -7.94
C ASP A 104 5.54 0.69 -9.09
N MET A 105 5.73 0.21 -10.32
CA MET A 105 5.70 1.06 -11.51
C MET A 105 4.33 1.71 -11.71
N PHE A 106 3.27 0.93 -11.54
CA PHE A 106 1.90 1.42 -11.68
C PHE A 106 1.61 2.52 -10.68
N ASN A 107 1.99 2.33 -9.43
CA ASN A 107 1.80 3.33 -8.39
C ASN A 107 2.63 4.59 -8.64
N ALA A 108 3.85 4.45 -9.12
CA ALA A 108 4.71 5.58 -9.47
C ALA A 108 4.09 6.42 -10.59
N LEU A 109 3.55 5.79 -11.61
CA LEU A 109 2.88 6.48 -12.71
C LEU A 109 1.61 7.19 -12.23
N ARG A 110 0.82 6.52 -11.41
CA ARG A 110 -0.43 7.07 -10.87
C ARG A 110 -0.20 8.27 -9.97
N THR A 111 0.86 8.24 -9.17
CA THR A 111 1.17 9.28 -8.18
C THR A 111 2.24 10.25 -8.67
N GLN A 112 2.54 10.27 -9.96
CA GLN A 112 3.56 11.13 -10.57
C GLN A 112 4.96 10.90 -9.97
N GLY A 113 5.28 9.65 -9.70
CA GLY A 113 6.58 9.26 -9.20
C GLY A 113 6.72 9.32 -7.68
N ALA A 114 5.66 9.64 -6.94
CA ALA A 114 5.69 9.58 -5.49
C ALA A 114 5.80 8.12 -5.02
N ALA A 115 6.69 7.86 -4.05
CA ALA A 115 6.83 6.53 -3.46
C ALA A 115 5.72 6.28 -2.44
N LEU A 116 5.12 5.12 -2.51
CA LEU A 116 4.05 4.72 -1.59
C LEU A 116 4.46 3.57 -0.67
#